data_e6609603d8c45a3f5c23344989e7912c
#
_entry.id   e6609603d8c45a3f5c23344989e7912c
#
_cell.length_a   1.000
_cell.length_b   1.000
_cell.length_c   1.000
_cell.angle_alpha   90.00
_cell.angle_beta   90.00
_cell.angle_gamma   90.00
#
_symmetry.space_group_name_H-M   'P 1'
#
loop_
_entity.id
_entity.type
_entity.pdbx_description
1 polymer ?
#
loop_
_entity_poly.entity_id
_entity_poly.type
_entity_poly.pdbx_seq_one_letter_code
_entity_poly.pdbx_strand_id
1 'polypeptide(L)'
;LEHVSRPSLQRRLFDAITRLDRTGTLASFFQTKHYRNVVPTRLEAPKAALAYDTAATVLNATLEQFQQGRGLDAARLKSVVAPLIDSILRNQDSMAWLVCLRKRETAGPLPLGGNGIRKVILGRHLGFDRSGLDTLALGGMLLDLGNAKLPRDVLLKEGPLEDVERAIVKKHVAVGLE
;
A
#
# COMPACT_ATOMS: atom_id res chain seq x y z
N LEU A 1 10.82 -0.20 29.51
CA LEU A 1 10.07 0.15 28.29
C LEU A 1 8.60 0.07 28.65
N GLU A 2 8.04 1.22 29.00
CA GLU A 2 6.62 1.37 29.32
C GLU A 2 5.78 0.94 28.11
N HIS A 3 4.91 -0.03 28.34
CA HIS A 3 3.87 -0.44 27.41
C HIS A 3 2.93 0.75 27.18
N VAL A 4 3.21 1.56 26.16
CA VAL A 4 2.23 2.51 25.64
C VAL A 4 1.02 1.70 25.19
N SER A 5 -0.09 1.79 25.89
CA SER A 5 -1.28 1.02 25.58
C SER A 5 -1.71 1.34 24.15
N ARG A 6 -1.90 0.30 23.33
CA ARG A 6 -2.32 0.41 21.91
C ARG A 6 -3.48 1.40 21.69
N PRO A 7 -4.50 1.48 22.57
CA PRO A 7 -5.57 2.47 22.45
C PRO A 7 -5.12 3.93 22.50
N SER A 8 -4.07 4.26 23.26
CA SER A 8 -3.58 5.65 23.35
C SER A 8 -2.85 6.10 22.09
N LEU A 9 -2.12 5.20 21.43
CA LEU A 9 -1.46 5.47 20.16
C LEU A 9 -2.49 5.64 19.03
N GLN A 10 -3.50 4.77 18.96
CA GLN A 10 -4.59 4.86 18.00
C GLN A 10 -5.32 6.21 18.16
N ARG A 11 -5.64 6.61 19.37
CA ARG A 11 -6.33 7.88 19.63
C ARG A 11 -5.50 9.09 19.20
N ARG A 12 -4.21 9.09 19.52
CA ARG A 12 -3.29 10.19 19.10
C ARG A 12 -3.14 10.27 17.58
N LEU A 13 -3.06 9.14 16.89
CA LEU A 13 -3.02 9.09 15.42
C LEU A 13 -4.34 9.56 14.82
N PHE A 14 -5.47 9.12 15.38
CA PHE A 14 -6.78 9.59 14.98
C PHE A 14 -6.91 11.11 15.12
N ASP A 15 -6.55 11.67 16.26
CA ASP A 15 -6.60 13.11 16.53
C ASP A 15 -5.68 13.88 15.55
N ALA A 16 -4.49 13.34 15.27
CA ALA A 16 -3.55 13.95 14.33
C ALA A 16 -4.09 13.96 12.89
N ILE A 17 -4.64 12.84 12.43
CA ILE A 17 -5.21 12.70 11.08
C ILE A 17 -6.47 13.57 10.94
N THR A 18 -7.34 13.60 11.96
CA THR A 18 -8.55 14.43 11.95
C THR A 18 -8.22 15.92 11.87
N ARG A 19 -7.14 16.36 12.54
CA ARG A 19 -6.66 17.76 12.42
C ARG A 19 -6.14 18.10 11.04
N LEU A 20 -5.57 17.14 10.31
CA LEU A 20 -5.06 17.32 8.95
C LEU A 20 -6.14 17.15 7.89
N ASP A 21 -7.26 16.50 8.22
CA ASP A 21 -8.36 16.25 7.32
C ASP A 21 -9.27 17.48 7.21
N ARG A 22 -8.93 18.39 6.30
CA ARG A 22 -9.73 19.59 6.02
C ARG A 22 -11.08 19.30 5.40
N THR A 23 -11.28 18.13 4.84
CA THR A 23 -12.52 17.74 4.13
C THR A 23 -13.47 16.91 5.00
N GLY A 24 -13.02 16.43 6.15
CA GLY A 24 -13.76 15.52 7.02
C GLY A 24 -13.94 14.11 6.45
N THR A 25 -13.41 13.85 5.26
CA THR A 25 -13.59 12.57 4.55
C THR A 25 -12.89 11.42 5.25
N LEU A 26 -11.70 11.65 5.82
CA LEU A 26 -10.94 10.61 6.49
C LEU A 26 -11.59 10.20 7.82
N ALA A 27 -12.20 11.14 8.54
CA ALA A 27 -12.86 10.85 9.81
C ALA A 27 -13.99 9.81 9.66
N SER A 28 -14.67 9.76 8.50
CA SER A 28 -15.74 8.80 8.22
C SER A 28 -15.25 7.35 8.11
N PHE A 29 -13.98 7.13 7.81
CA PHE A 29 -13.40 5.78 7.70
C PHE A 29 -12.96 5.21 9.04
N PHE A 30 -12.81 6.04 10.07
CA PHE A 30 -12.41 5.59 11.40
C PHE A 30 -13.61 5.00 12.13
N GLN A 31 -13.65 3.68 12.19
CA GLN A 31 -14.53 2.97 13.12
C GLN A 31 -13.68 2.41 14.26
N THR A 32 -14.25 2.32 15.46
CA THR A 32 -13.60 1.74 16.64
C THR A 32 -13.47 0.22 16.55
N LYS A 33 -13.22 -0.31 15.35
CA LYS A 33 -13.14 -1.74 15.09
C LYS A 33 -11.76 -2.27 15.44
N HIS A 34 -11.71 -3.19 16.40
CA HIS A 34 -10.48 -3.87 16.78
C HIS A 34 -10.36 -5.21 16.05
N TYR A 35 -9.46 -5.29 15.10
CA TYR A 35 -9.17 -6.53 14.38
C TYR A 35 -8.17 -7.39 15.15
N ARG A 36 -8.45 -8.69 15.24
CA ARG A 36 -7.51 -9.69 15.77
C ARG A 36 -7.16 -10.69 14.67
N ASN A 37 -5.99 -11.32 14.78
CA ASN A 37 -5.66 -12.44 13.91
C ASN A 37 -6.55 -13.63 14.30
N VAL A 38 -7.31 -14.17 13.34
CA VAL A 38 -8.25 -15.27 13.54
C VAL A 38 -7.77 -16.60 12.95
N VAL A 39 -6.72 -16.55 12.12
CA VAL A 39 -6.09 -17.72 11.50
C VAL A 39 -4.61 -17.75 11.88
N PRO A 40 -4.05 -18.88 12.29
CA PRO A 40 -2.61 -19.01 12.55
C PRO A 40 -1.78 -18.71 11.31
N THR A 41 -0.61 -18.07 11.50
CA THR A 41 0.30 -17.66 10.40
C THR A 41 0.63 -18.81 9.46
N ARG A 42 0.90 -20.00 9.98
CA ARG A 42 1.23 -21.20 9.18
C ARG A 42 0.12 -21.61 8.18
N LEU A 43 -1.15 -21.34 8.52
CA LEU A 43 -2.30 -21.67 7.67
C LEU A 43 -2.64 -20.53 6.71
N GLU A 44 -2.34 -19.29 7.09
CA GLU A 44 -2.61 -18.12 6.26
C GLU A 44 -1.47 -17.84 5.27
N ALA A 45 -0.22 -18.14 5.61
CA ALA A 45 0.95 -17.81 4.79
C ALA A 45 0.86 -18.28 3.32
N PRO A 46 0.40 -19.50 3.00
CA PRO A 46 0.24 -19.92 1.60
C PRO A 46 -0.81 -19.10 0.85
N LYS A 47 -1.91 -18.74 1.52
CA LYS A 47 -2.97 -17.90 0.93
C LYS A 47 -2.50 -16.46 0.73
N ALA A 48 -1.76 -15.93 1.70
CA ALA A 48 -1.13 -14.61 1.60
C ALA A 48 -0.15 -14.56 0.42
N ALA A 49 0.68 -15.60 0.24
CA ALA A 49 1.62 -15.69 -0.87
C ALA A 49 0.90 -15.70 -2.22
N LEU A 50 -0.14 -16.51 -2.38
CA LEU A 50 -0.93 -16.58 -3.60
C LEU A 50 -1.59 -15.23 -3.92
N ALA A 51 -2.20 -14.58 -2.94
CA ALA A 51 -2.82 -13.26 -3.11
C ALA A 51 -1.78 -12.19 -3.50
N TYR A 52 -0.60 -12.23 -2.87
CA TYR A 52 0.50 -11.33 -3.18
C TYR A 52 1.03 -11.52 -4.61
N ASP A 53 1.33 -12.76 -5.00
CA ASP A 53 1.91 -13.07 -6.31
C ASP A 53 0.92 -12.76 -7.45
N THR A 54 -0.38 -13.02 -7.22
CA THR A 54 -1.45 -12.64 -8.16
C THR A 54 -1.54 -11.13 -8.31
N ALA A 55 -1.52 -10.39 -7.20
CA ALA A 55 -1.57 -8.93 -7.23
C ALA A 55 -0.32 -8.33 -7.88
N ALA A 56 0.86 -8.87 -7.61
CA ALA A 56 2.12 -8.44 -8.22
C ALA A 56 2.10 -8.62 -9.75
N THR A 57 1.58 -9.75 -10.22
CA THR A 57 1.43 -10.02 -11.67
C THR A 57 0.50 -8.99 -12.34
N VAL A 58 -0.65 -8.72 -11.74
CA VAL A 58 -1.60 -7.74 -12.29
C VAL A 58 -1.04 -6.31 -12.23
N LEU A 59 -0.36 -5.95 -11.13
CA LEU A 59 0.26 -4.63 -11.01
C LEU A 59 1.37 -4.41 -12.03
N ASN A 60 2.22 -5.41 -12.29
CA ASN A 60 3.26 -5.32 -13.30
C ASN A 60 2.66 -5.16 -14.70
N ALA A 61 1.63 -5.95 -15.05
CA ALA A 61 0.93 -5.80 -16.33
C ALA A 61 0.25 -4.43 -16.46
N THR A 62 -0.32 -3.91 -15.37
CA THR A 62 -0.92 -2.56 -15.33
C THR A 62 0.13 -1.48 -15.53
N LEU A 63 1.31 -1.64 -14.94
CA LEU A 63 2.43 -0.73 -15.10
C LEU A 63 2.90 -0.67 -16.56
N GLU A 64 3.06 -1.82 -17.20
CA GLU A 64 3.44 -1.91 -18.61
C GLU A 64 2.40 -1.23 -19.52
N GLN A 65 1.11 -1.45 -19.25
CA GLN A 65 0.03 -0.78 -19.98
C GLN A 65 0.08 0.74 -19.82
N PHE A 66 0.29 1.20 -18.58
CA PHE A 66 0.42 2.63 -18.29
C PHE A 66 1.63 3.27 -18.99
N GLN A 67 2.78 2.59 -19.04
CA GLN A 67 3.95 3.03 -19.78
C GLN A 67 3.69 3.17 -21.28
N GLN A 68 2.78 2.34 -21.82
CA GLN A 68 2.36 2.37 -23.22
C GLN A 68 1.24 3.40 -23.49
N GLY A 69 0.87 4.22 -22.50
CA GLY A 69 -0.18 5.22 -22.63
C GLY A 69 -1.59 4.64 -22.65
N ARG A 70 -1.79 3.40 -22.20
CA ARG A 70 -3.11 2.78 -22.07
C ARG A 70 -3.74 3.14 -20.72
N GLY A 71 -5.07 3.26 -20.70
CA GLY A 71 -5.81 3.53 -19.49
C GLY A 71 -5.73 2.40 -18.46
N LEU A 72 -6.01 2.73 -17.20
CA LEU A 72 -5.98 1.77 -16.10
C LEU A 72 -7.30 0.98 -16.03
N ASP A 73 -7.20 -0.34 -15.90
CA ASP A 73 -8.34 -1.20 -15.60
C ASP A 73 -8.59 -1.25 -14.07
N ALA A 74 -9.43 -0.33 -13.60
CA ALA A 74 -9.77 -0.23 -12.20
C ALA A 74 -10.51 -1.49 -11.67
N ALA A 75 -11.30 -2.16 -12.50
CA ALA A 75 -12.01 -3.38 -12.10
C ALA A 75 -11.03 -4.52 -11.84
N ARG A 76 -10.04 -4.67 -12.72
CA ARG A 76 -8.98 -5.68 -12.58
C ARG A 76 -8.12 -5.41 -11.34
N LEU A 77 -7.77 -4.16 -11.07
CA LEU A 77 -7.03 -3.79 -9.86
C LEU A 77 -7.84 -4.09 -8.59
N LYS A 78 -9.12 -3.74 -8.55
CA LYS A 78 -10.00 -4.07 -7.42
C LYS A 78 -10.11 -5.58 -7.19
N SER A 79 -10.14 -6.40 -8.23
CA SER A 79 -10.26 -7.85 -8.10
C SER A 79 -9.07 -8.50 -7.39
N VAL A 80 -7.86 -7.93 -7.49
CA VAL A 80 -6.67 -8.47 -6.82
C VAL A 80 -6.42 -7.84 -5.45
N VAL A 81 -6.99 -6.67 -5.19
CA VAL A 81 -6.92 -6.01 -3.88
C VAL A 81 -7.75 -6.74 -2.82
N ALA A 82 -8.93 -7.22 -3.19
CA ALA A 82 -9.84 -7.87 -2.26
C ALA A 82 -9.22 -9.10 -1.55
N PRO A 83 -8.57 -10.06 -2.25
CA PRO A 83 -7.89 -11.19 -1.59
C PRO A 83 -6.74 -10.77 -0.67
N LEU A 84 -6.01 -9.70 -1.01
CA LEU A 84 -4.95 -9.16 -0.14
C LEU A 84 -5.52 -8.65 1.17
N ILE A 85 -6.58 -7.85 1.11
CA ILE A 85 -7.25 -7.31 2.30
C ILE A 85 -7.83 -8.44 3.14
N ASP A 86 -8.48 -9.42 2.52
CA ASP A 86 -9.03 -10.59 3.21
C ASP A 86 -7.95 -11.36 3.97
N SER A 87 -6.79 -11.55 3.36
CA SER A 87 -5.64 -12.18 4.02
C SER A 87 -5.15 -11.35 5.21
N ILE A 88 -4.99 -10.04 5.03
CA ILE A 88 -4.57 -9.12 6.09
C ILE A 88 -5.59 -9.11 7.24
N LEU A 89 -6.89 -9.15 6.94
CA LEU A 89 -7.94 -9.19 7.95
C LEU A 89 -7.92 -10.50 8.74
N ARG A 90 -7.65 -11.64 8.10
CA ARG A 90 -7.51 -12.94 8.79
C ARG A 90 -6.24 -13.01 9.61
N ASN A 91 -5.10 -12.59 9.05
CA ASN A 91 -3.81 -12.54 9.76
C ASN A 91 -2.83 -11.58 9.07
N GLN A 92 -2.69 -10.37 9.64
CA GLN A 92 -1.79 -9.34 9.11
C GLN A 92 -0.31 -9.77 9.13
N ASP A 93 0.09 -10.61 10.10
CA ASP A 93 1.50 -10.96 10.29
C ASP A 93 2.00 -11.82 9.14
N SER A 94 1.15 -12.69 8.57
CA SER A 94 1.49 -13.48 7.38
C SER A 94 1.86 -12.60 6.20
N MET A 95 1.07 -11.55 5.94
CA MET A 95 1.33 -10.62 4.84
C MET A 95 2.53 -9.70 5.14
N ALA A 96 2.68 -9.24 6.38
CA ALA A 96 3.81 -8.41 6.80
C ALA A 96 5.14 -9.15 6.61
N TRP A 97 5.23 -10.41 7.05
CA TRP A 97 6.38 -11.28 6.85
C TRP A 97 6.70 -11.47 5.36
N LEU A 98 5.69 -11.76 4.56
CA LEU A 98 5.84 -11.98 3.12
C LEU A 98 6.44 -10.74 2.43
N VAL A 99 5.92 -9.54 2.72
CA VAL A 99 6.44 -8.29 2.17
C VAL A 99 7.89 -8.04 2.57
N CYS A 100 8.27 -8.38 3.81
CA CYS A 100 9.66 -8.26 4.27
C CYS A 100 10.59 -9.23 3.54
N LEU A 101 10.16 -10.47 3.30
CA LEU A 101 10.95 -11.48 2.59
C LEU A 101 11.10 -11.11 1.11
N ARG A 102 10.01 -10.78 0.44
CA ARG A 102 10.00 -10.42 -0.99
C ARG A 102 10.77 -9.14 -1.31
N LYS A 103 10.88 -8.19 -0.38
CA LYS A 103 11.72 -7.00 -0.56
C LYS A 103 13.19 -7.32 -0.83
N ARG A 104 13.67 -8.45 -0.35
CA ARG A 104 15.06 -8.91 -0.58
C ARG A 104 15.24 -9.57 -1.95
N GLU A 105 14.17 -10.11 -2.52
CA GLU A 105 14.21 -10.85 -3.78
C GLU A 105 13.98 -9.96 -5.01
N THR A 106 13.25 -8.86 -4.84
CA THR A 106 12.90 -7.95 -5.92
C THR A 106 13.83 -6.74 -5.92
N ALA A 107 14.96 -6.85 -6.61
CA ALA A 107 15.86 -5.74 -6.94
C ALA A 107 15.28 -4.84 -8.07
N GLY A 108 13.96 -4.80 -8.23
CA GLY A 108 13.28 -3.98 -9.24
C GLY A 108 13.11 -2.52 -8.78
N PRO A 109 13.08 -1.55 -9.71
CA PRO A 109 13.02 -0.12 -9.42
C PRO A 109 11.71 0.34 -8.76
N LEU A 110 10.70 -0.51 -8.73
CA LEU A 110 9.40 -0.21 -8.12
C LEU A 110 8.98 -1.38 -7.22
N PRO A 111 9.03 -1.24 -5.89
CA PRO A 111 8.44 -2.21 -4.97
C PRO A 111 6.91 -2.10 -5.03
N LEU A 112 6.34 -2.45 -6.21
CA LEU A 112 4.91 -2.44 -6.44
C LEU A 112 4.23 -3.36 -5.44
N GLY A 113 3.32 -2.81 -4.66
CA GLY A 113 2.51 -3.55 -3.70
C GLY A 113 2.94 -3.42 -2.24
N GLY A 114 4.21 -3.29 -1.92
CA GLY A 114 4.67 -3.18 -0.53
C GLY A 114 4.11 -1.96 0.21
N ASN A 115 4.01 -0.82 -0.46
CA ASN A 115 3.45 0.40 0.13
C ASN A 115 1.93 0.29 0.34
N GLY A 116 1.19 -0.27 -0.61
CA GLY A 116 -0.25 -0.51 -0.46
C GLY A 116 -0.54 -1.46 0.69
N ILE A 117 0.16 -2.59 0.77
CA ILE A 117 0.00 -3.59 1.83
C ILE A 117 0.29 -2.99 3.21
N ARG A 118 1.38 -2.23 3.37
CA ARG A 118 1.70 -1.57 4.66
C ARG A 118 0.64 -0.57 5.07
N LYS A 119 0.07 0.19 4.13
CA LYS A 119 -1.04 1.12 4.40
C LYS A 119 -2.28 0.38 4.86
N VAL A 120 -2.61 -0.78 4.26
CA VAL A 120 -3.73 -1.62 4.69
C VAL A 120 -3.51 -2.19 6.09
N ILE A 121 -2.30 -2.67 6.39
CA ILE A 121 -1.95 -3.16 7.74
C ILE A 121 -2.10 -2.02 8.77
N LEU A 122 -1.64 -0.82 8.44
CA LEU A 122 -1.83 0.36 9.29
C LEU A 122 -3.32 0.72 9.45
N GLY A 123 -4.08 0.74 8.35
CA GLY A 123 -5.51 1.01 8.37
C GLY A 123 -6.28 -0.01 9.21
N ARG A 124 -5.94 -1.31 9.10
CA ARG A 124 -6.47 -2.37 9.97
C ARG A 124 -6.17 -2.09 11.44
N HIS A 125 -4.94 -1.65 11.75
CA HIS A 125 -4.54 -1.30 13.11
C HIS A 125 -5.31 -0.10 13.65
N LEU A 126 -5.61 0.87 12.79
CA LEU A 126 -6.40 2.07 13.12
C LEU A 126 -7.91 1.79 13.18
N GLY A 127 -8.37 0.61 12.79
CA GLY A 127 -9.77 0.21 12.85
C GLY A 127 -10.60 0.66 11.65
N PHE A 128 -10.00 0.91 10.49
CA PHE A 128 -10.72 1.25 9.26
C PHE A 128 -11.67 0.12 8.87
N ASP A 129 -12.82 0.49 8.33
CA ASP A 129 -13.73 -0.47 7.74
C ASP A 129 -13.20 -1.02 6.41
N ARG A 130 -13.94 -1.94 5.78
CA ARG A 130 -13.56 -2.56 4.51
C ARG A 130 -13.37 -1.52 3.41
N SER A 131 -14.25 -0.54 3.31
CA SER A 131 -14.20 0.52 2.28
C SER A 131 -12.95 1.38 2.43
N GLY A 132 -12.60 1.75 3.67
CA GLY A 132 -11.38 2.47 3.97
C GLY A 132 -10.12 1.65 3.64
N LEU A 133 -10.12 0.35 3.92
CA LEU A 133 -9.01 -0.54 3.57
C LEU A 133 -8.86 -0.72 2.05
N ASP A 134 -9.97 -0.82 1.30
CA ASP A 134 -9.97 -0.87 -0.17
C ASP A 134 -9.35 0.41 -0.76
N THR A 135 -9.73 1.57 -0.22
CA THR A 135 -9.19 2.87 -0.63
C THR A 135 -7.69 2.98 -0.33
N LEU A 136 -7.24 2.55 0.87
CA LEU A 136 -5.83 2.55 1.23
C LEU A 136 -5.00 1.61 0.35
N ALA A 137 -5.55 0.44 0.02
CA ALA A 137 -4.88 -0.53 -0.83
C ALA A 137 -4.69 0.02 -2.25
N LEU A 138 -5.77 0.46 -2.89
CA LEU A 138 -5.73 1.00 -4.25
C LEU A 138 -4.87 2.26 -4.32
N GLY A 139 -5.11 3.23 -3.45
CA GLY A 139 -4.32 4.46 -3.41
C GLY A 139 -2.84 4.20 -3.10
N GLY A 140 -2.56 3.22 -2.23
CA GLY A 140 -1.20 2.82 -1.91
C GLY A 140 -0.46 2.10 -3.04
N MET A 141 -1.18 1.34 -3.87
CA MET A 141 -0.62 0.66 -5.04
C MET A 141 -0.39 1.61 -6.21
N LEU A 142 -1.30 2.57 -6.39
CA LEU A 142 -1.26 3.51 -7.51
C LEU A 142 -0.40 4.75 -7.24
N LEU A 143 -0.08 5.03 -5.96
CA LEU A 143 0.67 6.23 -5.57
C LEU A 143 1.96 6.42 -6.37
N ASP A 144 2.69 5.33 -6.59
CA ASP A 144 4.00 5.34 -7.23
C ASP A 144 3.92 5.02 -8.74
N LEU A 145 2.71 4.91 -9.31
CA LEU A 145 2.52 4.54 -10.71
C LEU A 145 3.20 5.52 -11.67
N GLY A 146 3.15 6.82 -11.36
CA GLY A 146 3.78 7.85 -12.16
C GLY A 146 5.31 7.73 -12.26
N ASN A 147 5.95 7.04 -11.32
CA ASN A 147 7.39 6.73 -11.43
C ASN A 147 7.72 5.92 -12.69
N ALA A 148 6.76 5.17 -13.22
CA ALA A 148 6.95 4.39 -14.43
C ALA A 148 7.23 5.22 -15.69
N LYS A 149 6.84 6.48 -15.69
CA LYS A 149 7.07 7.43 -16.78
C LYS A 149 8.29 8.34 -16.53
N LEU A 150 8.94 8.22 -15.37
CA LEU A 150 10.14 9.00 -15.07
C LEU A 150 11.41 8.37 -15.64
N PRO A 151 12.46 9.17 -15.88
CA PRO A 151 13.75 8.67 -16.35
C PRO A 151 14.34 7.62 -15.41
N ARG A 152 14.69 6.45 -15.94
CA ARG A 152 15.18 5.31 -15.13
C ARG A 152 16.53 5.59 -14.47
N ASP A 153 17.39 6.36 -15.10
CA ASP A 153 18.67 6.80 -14.57
C ASP A 153 18.52 7.61 -13.28
N VAL A 154 17.50 8.45 -13.20
CA VAL A 154 17.16 9.21 -11.98
C VAL A 154 16.61 8.30 -10.89
N LEU A 155 15.72 7.35 -11.25
CA LEU A 155 15.11 6.43 -10.29
C LEU A 155 16.08 5.40 -9.74
N LEU A 156 17.09 5.00 -10.54
CA LEU A 156 18.08 3.98 -10.18
C LEU A 156 19.41 4.57 -9.70
N LYS A 157 19.51 5.89 -9.57
CA LYS A 157 20.73 6.56 -9.13
C LYS A 157 21.13 6.07 -7.75
N GLU A 158 22.36 5.60 -7.64
CA GLU A 158 22.98 5.30 -6.35
C GLU A 158 23.48 6.58 -5.72
N GLY A 159 23.01 6.89 -4.53
CA GLY A 159 23.39 8.08 -3.80
C GLY A 159 22.33 9.18 -3.71
N PRO A 160 22.67 10.36 -3.21
CA PRO A 160 21.72 11.46 -3.05
C PRO A 160 21.33 12.05 -4.41
N LEU A 161 20.03 12.34 -4.56
CA LEU A 161 19.51 13.03 -5.73
C LEU A 161 19.89 14.51 -5.67
N GLU A 162 20.29 15.06 -6.81
CA GLU A 162 20.46 16.51 -7.00
C GLU A 162 19.11 17.22 -6.97
N ASP A 163 19.10 18.53 -6.80
CA ASP A 163 17.84 19.29 -6.68
C ASP A 163 16.99 19.20 -7.94
N VAL A 164 17.60 19.16 -9.12
CA VAL A 164 16.91 18.97 -10.40
C VAL A 164 16.29 17.57 -10.48
N GLU A 165 17.02 16.52 -10.13
CA GLU A 165 16.56 15.14 -10.11
C GLU A 165 15.43 14.96 -9.10
N ARG A 166 15.57 15.58 -7.92
CA ARG A 166 14.52 15.58 -6.88
C ARG A 166 13.25 16.26 -7.37
N ALA A 167 13.37 17.35 -8.15
CA ALA A 167 12.24 18.03 -8.76
C ALA A 167 11.54 17.14 -9.80
N ILE A 168 12.29 16.34 -10.56
CA ILE A 168 11.73 15.35 -11.50
C ILE A 168 10.95 14.28 -10.73
N VAL A 169 11.56 13.68 -9.70
CA VAL A 169 10.89 12.62 -8.91
C VAL A 169 9.62 13.14 -8.24
N LYS A 170 9.58 14.37 -7.75
CA LYS A 170 8.37 14.95 -7.15
C LYS A 170 7.19 15.05 -8.12
N LYS A 171 7.41 15.04 -9.43
CA LYS A 171 6.34 15.10 -10.43
C LYS A 171 5.59 13.78 -10.60
N HIS A 172 6.07 12.66 -10.03
CA HIS A 172 5.45 11.34 -10.23
C HIS A 172 3.95 11.31 -9.90
N VAL A 173 3.52 12.06 -8.88
CA VAL A 173 2.09 12.11 -8.52
C VAL A 173 1.26 12.76 -9.62
N ALA A 174 1.71 13.91 -10.15
CA ALA A 174 1.01 14.59 -11.23
C ALA A 174 0.98 13.74 -12.50
N VAL A 175 2.13 13.15 -12.87
CA VAL A 175 2.26 12.26 -14.02
C VAL A 175 1.41 10.99 -13.89
N GLY A 176 1.19 10.52 -12.66
CA GLY A 176 0.32 9.37 -12.40
C GLY A 176 -1.18 9.66 -12.50
N LEU A 177 -1.57 10.94 -12.54
CA LEU A 177 -2.97 11.40 -12.67
C LEU A 177 -3.37 11.71 -14.13
N GLU A 178 -2.41 11.82 -15.04
CA GLU A 178 -2.61 12.00 -16.49
C GLU A 178 -2.90 10.66 -17.19
#